data_416b5e73d1babd90314cd8be2f04f005
#
_entry.id   416b5e73d1babd90314cd8be2f04f005
#
_cell.length_a   1.000
_cell.length_b   1.000
_cell.length_c   1.000
_cell.angle_alpha   90.00
_cell.angle_beta   90.00
_cell.angle_gamma   90.00
#
_symmetry.space_group_name_H-M   'P 1'
#
loop_
_entity.id
_entity.type
_entity.pdbx_description
1 polymer ?
#
loop_
_entity_poly.entity_id
_entity_poly.type
_entity_poly.pdbx_seq_one_letter_code
_entity_poly.pdbx_strand_id
1 'polypeptide(L)'
;MNSLDFDKMNSNNIFHSSIIKKICVKYRLRFLDSELFKGEYPQNITKIIRGLENKHNTKLKNFMIMAPSKLFKIKSPDDPILFAPIGNGYYYLIHKWGKEFNSIRRLLVLPFKNIDNLTIFSILVSVVFALIGKLIFPTLTMSEVFILFLFLVKGFIFIFFYTFFLTRKNFSESIWNSKYDSF
;
A
#
# COMPACT_ATOMS: atom_id res chain seq x y z
N MET A 1 9.74 21.47 12.35
CA MET A 1 10.20 20.22 12.95
C MET A 1 9.58 20.15 14.34
N ASN A 2 9.00 19.02 14.73
CA ASN A 2 8.39 18.87 16.06
C ASN A 2 9.47 18.44 17.06
N SER A 3 9.61 19.16 18.18
CA SER A 3 10.54 18.82 19.25
C SER A 3 9.84 17.96 20.30
N LEU A 4 9.86 16.64 20.09
CA LEU A 4 9.36 15.69 21.08
C LEU A 4 10.48 15.30 22.04
N ASP A 5 10.15 15.17 23.31
CA ASP A 5 11.06 14.69 24.35
C ASP A 5 11.30 13.19 24.20
N PHE A 6 12.51 12.79 23.89
CA PHE A 6 12.88 11.39 23.60
C PHE A 6 12.67 10.47 24.80
N ASP A 7 12.87 10.95 26.01
CA ASP A 7 12.73 10.16 27.23
C ASP A 7 11.27 9.78 27.52
N LYS A 8 10.34 10.57 26.99
CA LYS A 8 8.89 10.34 27.13
C LYS A 8 8.27 9.62 25.94
N MET A 9 9.05 9.40 24.85
CA MET A 9 8.54 8.70 23.67
C MET A 9 8.54 7.18 23.87
N ASN A 10 7.53 6.53 23.26
CA ASN A 10 7.56 5.09 23.12
C ASN A 10 8.36 4.72 21.84
N SER A 11 9.49 4.07 22.01
CA SER A 11 10.39 3.67 20.92
C SER A 11 9.69 2.81 19.84
N ASN A 12 8.69 2.02 20.23
CA ASN A 12 7.91 1.19 19.30
C ASN A 12 7.07 2.01 18.31
N ASN A 13 6.84 3.29 18.60
CA ASN A 13 6.07 4.20 17.76
C ASN A 13 6.93 5.09 16.85
N ILE A 14 8.25 4.89 16.85
CA ILE A 14 9.19 5.65 16.03
C ILE A 14 9.51 4.85 14.76
N PHE A 15 9.24 5.44 13.61
CA PHE A 15 9.45 4.82 12.30
C PHE A 15 10.33 5.70 11.41
N HIS A 16 11.34 5.11 10.82
CA HIS A 16 12.13 5.77 9.78
C HIS A 16 11.38 5.73 8.43
N SER A 17 11.57 6.76 7.61
CA SER A 17 10.94 6.89 6.28
C SER A 17 11.13 5.67 5.38
N SER A 18 12.26 4.99 5.49
CA SER A 18 12.52 3.76 4.73
C SER A 18 11.60 2.59 5.11
N ILE A 19 11.22 2.49 6.39
CA ILE A 19 10.26 1.48 6.87
C ILE A 19 8.86 1.84 6.38
N ILE A 20 8.48 3.12 6.49
CA ILE A 20 7.21 3.63 5.99
C ILE A 20 7.10 3.36 4.48
N LYS A 21 8.18 3.64 3.72
CA LYS A 21 8.25 3.32 2.28
C LYS A 21 7.99 1.84 2.00
N LYS A 22 8.66 0.93 2.73
CA LYS A 22 8.46 -0.52 2.58
C LYS A 22 7.00 -0.92 2.82
N ILE A 23 6.36 -0.35 3.85
CA ILE A 23 4.95 -0.60 4.16
C ILE A 23 4.05 -0.05 3.05
N CYS A 24 4.27 1.19 2.61
CA CYS A 24 3.49 1.82 1.56
C CYS A 24 3.56 1.03 0.24
N VAL A 25 4.75 0.60 -0.17
CA VAL A 25 4.93 -0.22 -1.39
C VAL A 25 4.25 -1.59 -1.23
N LYS A 26 4.41 -2.24 -0.06
CA LYS A 26 3.87 -3.58 0.22
C LYS A 26 2.34 -3.63 0.20
N TYR A 27 1.67 -2.57 0.68
CA TYR A 27 0.21 -2.51 0.81
C TYR A 27 -0.44 -1.54 -0.19
N ARG A 28 0.36 -0.94 -1.07
CA ARG A 28 -0.06 0.10 -2.03
C ARG A 28 -0.76 1.26 -1.33
N LEU A 29 -0.07 1.85 -0.37
CA LEU A 29 -0.51 3.01 0.37
C LEU A 29 0.22 4.27 -0.11
N ARG A 30 -0.35 5.43 0.22
CA ARG A 30 0.25 6.75 0.05
C ARG A 30 0.63 7.28 1.43
N PHE A 31 1.70 8.07 1.47
CA PHE A 31 2.14 8.80 2.66
C PHE A 31 2.19 10.27 2.29
N LEU A 32 1.14 11.00 2.65
CA LEU A 32 0.91 12.38 2.23
C LEU A 32 0.55 13.25 3.44
N ASP A 33 0.61 14.57 3.23
CA ASP A 33 0.16 15.55 4.22
C ASP A 33 -1.28 15.29 4.66
N SER A 34 -1.52 15.48 5.95
CA SER A 34 -2.86 15.30 6.55
C SER A 34 -3.91 16.25 5.97
N GLU A 35 -3.50 17.38 5.42
CA GLU A 35 -4.37 18.34 4.75
C GLU A 35 -5.02 17.78 3.49
N LEU A 36 -4.35 16.85 2.80
CA LEU A 36 -4.85 16.19 1.61
C LEU A 36 -5.82 15.04 1.91
N PHE A 37 -5.96 14.67 3.18
CA PHE A 37 -6.80 13.56 3.59
C PHE A 37 -8.28 13.93 3.60
N LYS A 38 -9.09 13.19 2.82
CA LYS A 38 -10.54 13.39 2.69
C LYS A 38 -11.38 12.39 3.49
N GLY A 39 -10.73 11.44 4.17
CA GLY A 39 -11.42 10.48 5.03
C GLY A 39 -11.91 11.09 6.34
N GLU A 40 -12.61 10.30 7.11
CA GLU A 40 -13.12 10.74 8.42
C GLU A 40 -12.07 10.52 9.51
N TYR A 41 -11.90 11.54 10.34
CA TYR A 41 -11.06 11.45 11.52
C TYR A 41 -11.87 10.88 12.69
N PRO A 42 -11.26 10.05 13.56
CA PRO A 42 -11.90 9.63 14.80
C PRO A 42 -12.22 10.84 15.68
N GLN A 43 -13.37 10.82 16.36
CA GLN A 43 -13.77 11.91 17.24
C GLN A 43 -12.77 12.19 18.37
N ASN A 44 -12.01 11.19 18.79
CA ASN A 44 -11.02 11.28 19.87
C ASN A 44 -9.65 11.75 19.40
N ILE A 45 -9.40 11.95 18.08
CA ILE A 45 -8.06 12.27 17.57
C ILE A 45 -7.49 13.55 18.15
N THR A 46 -8.32 14.58 18.29
CA THR A 46 -7.92 15.86 18.88
C THR A 46 -7.50 15.71 20.34
N LYS A 47 -8.19 14.83 21.10
CA LYS A 47 -7.84 14.53 22.49
C LYS A 47 -6.50 13.81 22.60
N ILE A 48 -6.24 12.87 21.67
CA ILE A 48 -4.97 12.13 21.60
C ILE A 48 -3.82 13.08 21.28
N ILE A 49 -3.99 13.96 20.28
CA ILE A 49 -2.96 14.96 19.90
C ILE A 49 -2.66 15.87 21.06
N ARG A 50 -3.69 16.45 21.70
CA ARG A 50 -3.51 17.33 22.87
C ARG A 50 -2.84 16.62 24.04
N GLY A 51 -3.15 15.35 24.27
CA GLY A 51 -2.50 14.51 25.29
C GLY A 51 -1.00 14.37 25.04
N LEU A 52 -0.60 14.15 23.77
CA LEU A 52 0.80 14.09 23.36
C LEU A 52 1.47 15.48 23.48
N GLU A 53 0.83 16.54 23.03
CA GLU A 53 1.35 17.92 23.13
C GLU A 53 1.62 18.31 24.60
N ASN A 54 0.69 18.02 25.49
CA ASN A 54 0.85 18.27 26.92
C ASN A 54 1.97 17.44 27.54
N LYS A 55 2.07 16.15 27.16
CA LYS A 55 3.11 15.24 27.65
C LYS A 55 4.51 15.70 27.30
N HIS A 56 4.68 16.25 26.10
CA HIS A 56 5.97 16.69 25.54
C HIS A 56 6.17 18.21 25.60
N ASN A 57 5.21 18.94 26.17
CA ASN A 57 5.22 20.41 26.27
C ASN A 57 5.55 21.11 24.93
N THR A 58 4.94 20.63 23.85
CA THR A 58 5.16 21.13 22.49
C THR A 58 3.85 21.15 21.69
N LYS A 59 3.80 21.96 20.62
CA LYS A 59 2.72 21.93 19.65
C LYS A 59 3.13 21.14 18.41
N LEU A 60 2.36 20.14 18.05
CA LEU A 60 2.62 19.29 16.89
C LEU A 60 2.07 19.94 15.62
N LYS A 61 2.86 19.88 14.54
CA LYS A 61 2.54 20.44 13.22
C LYS A 61 2.97 19.49 12.11
N ASN A 62 2.47 19.74 10.88
CA ASN A 62 2.84 19.02 9.65
C ASN A 62 2.61 17.51 9.78
N PHE A 63 1.39 17.15 10.16
CA PHE A 63 1.02 15.75 10.28
C PHE A 63 1.02 15.06 8.92
N MET A 64 1.46 13.81 8.90
CA MET A 64 1.44 12.95 7.72
C MET A 64 0.48 11.79 7.93
N ILE A 65 -0.23 11.40 6.88
CA ILE A 65 -1.14 10.25 6.92
C ILE A 65 -0.67 9.19 5.93
N MET A 66 -0.61 7.96 6.42
CA MET A 66 -0.44 6.77 5.60
C MET A 66 -1.80 6.12 5.36
N ALA A 67 -2.26 6.11 4.11
CA ALA A 67 -3.57 5.60 3.74
C ALA A 67 -3.60 5.13 2.27
N PRO A 68 -4.60 4.32 1.87
CA PRO A 68 -4.86 4.04 0.46
C PRO A 68 -5.13 5.30 -0.35
N SER A 69 -4.70 5.32 -1.63
CA SER A 69 -4.91 6.47 -2.53
C SER A 69 -6.37 6.92 -2.62
N LYS A 70 -7.32 6.01 -2.44
CA LYS A 70 -8.75 6.31 -2.45
C LYS A 70 -9.16 7.32 -1.38
N LEU A 71 -8.56 7.28 -0.19
CA LEU A 71 -8.87 8.17 0.93
C LEU A 71 -8.41 9.61 0.74
N PHE A 72 -7.56 9.85 -0.24
CA PHE A 72 -7.17 11.19 -0.67
C PHE A 72 -8.06 11.73 -1.80
N LYS A 73 -8.90 10.86 -2.40
CA LYS A 73 -9.85 11.22 -3.48
C LYS A 73 -11.31 11.17 -3.00
N ILE A 74 -11.69 10.15 -2.25
CA ILE A 74 -13.07 9.86 -1.84
C ILE A 74 -13.06 9.37 -0.39
N LYS A 75 -14.12 9.68 0.38
CA LYS A 75 -14.33 9.11 1.73
C LYS A 75 -14.51 7.58 1.63
N SER A 76 -13.68 6.83 2.30
CA SER A 76 -13.73 5.36 2.35
C SER A 76 -13.23 4.86 3.71
N PRO A 77 -13.77 3.78 4.29
CA PRO A 77 -13.45 3.28 5.63
C PRO A 77 -12.16 2.43 5.68
N ASP A 78 -11.14 2.78 4.90
CA ASP A 78 -9.86 2.07 4.87
C ASP A 78 -8.86 2.65 5.91
N ASP A 79 -7.95 1.87 6.35
CA ASP A 79 -7.00 1.96 7.47
C ASP A 79 -6.00 3.15 7.49
N PRO A 80 -6.38 4.37 7.87
CA PRO A 80 -5.42 5.47 7.95
C PRO A 80 -4.57 5.38 9.20
N ILE A 81 -3.32 5.83 9.08
CA ILE A 81 -2.36 5.94 10.19
C ILE A 81 -1.79 7.35 10.20
N LEU A 82 -1.89 8.04 11.33
CA LEU A 82 -1.43 9.41 11.53
C LEU A 82 -0.04 9.41 12.15
N PHE A 83 0.85 10.20 11.56
CA PHE A 83 2.22 10.40 12.01
C PHE A 83 2.54 11.87 12.23
N ALA A 84 3.46 12.16 13.16
CA ALA A 84 4.10 13.45 13.30
C ALA A 84 5.58 13.34 12.94
N PRO A 85 6.13 14.23 12.10
CA PRO A 85 7.56 14.24 11.79
C PRO A 85 8.36 14.72 13.02
N ILE A 86 9.43 13.95 13.36
CA ILE A 86 10.31 14.28 14.47
C ILE A 86 11.63 14.92 13.96
N GLY A 87 11.98 14.61 12.70
CA GLY A 87 13.20 15.08 12.04
C GLY A 87 14.07 13.92 11.55
N ASN A 88 15.09 14.25 10.75
CA ASN A 88 16.04 13.28 10.19
C ASN A 88 15.38 12.06 9.48
N GLY A 89 14.21 12.27 8.89
CA GLY A 89 13.46 11.18 8.25
C GLY A 89 12.74 10.24 9.21
N TYR A 90 12.65 10.57 10.49
CA TYR A 90 11.88 9.83 11.49
C TYR A 90 10.50 10.43 11.72
N TYR A 91 9.54 9.55 11.97
CA TYR A 91 8.14 9.88 12.20
C TYR A 91 7.63 9.13 13.44
N TYR A 92 6.88 9.85 14.28
CA TYR A 92 6.22 9.28 15.45
C TYR A 92 4.79 8.90 15.11
N LEU A 93 4.39 7.65 15.35
CA LEU A 93 3.03 7.16 15.15
C LEU A 93 2.15 7.69 16.28
N ILE A 94 1.14 8.50 15.93
CA ILE A 94 0.18 9.09 16.87
C ILE A 94 -1.01 8.17 17.07
N HIS A 95 -1.64 7.76 15.97
CA HIS A 95 -2.87 6.97 16.04
C HIS A 95 -3.11 6.19 14.75
N LYS A 96 -3.72 5.03 14.93
CA LYS A 96 -4.16 4.13 13.84
C LYS A 96 -5.66 3.88 14.03
N TRP A 97 -6.45 4.03 12.96
CA TRP A 97 -7.88 3.74 12.97
C TRP A 97 -8.32 3.06 11.68
N GLY A 98 -9.53 2.47 11.68
CA GLY A 98 -10.05 1.66 10.57
C GLY A 98 -9.87 0.17 10.80
N LYS A 99 -10.06 -0.63 9.75
CA LYS A 99 -9.87 -2.09 9.80
C LYS A 99 -8.40 -2.45 9.63
N GLU A 100 -7.93 -3.51 10.27
CA GLU A 100 -6.52 -3.92 10.16
C GLU A 100 -6.13 -4.33 8.74
N PHE A 101 -4.84 -4.13 8.40
CA PHE A 101 -4.28 -4.54 7.10
C PHE A 101 -4.48 -6.03 6.90
N ASN A 102 -5.45 -6.39 6.07
CA ASN A 102 -5.77 -7.77 5.77
C ASN A 102 -4.64 -8.41 4.93
N SER A 103 -4.24 -9.64 5.29
CA SER A 103 -3.26 -10.43 4.54
C SER A 103 -3.70 -10.66 3.09
N ILE A 104 -5.01 -10.74 2.83
CA ILE A 104 -5.59 -10.85 1.49
C ILE A 104 -5.24 -9.62 0.64
N ARG A 105 -5.26 -8.41 1.21
CA ARG A 105 -4.87 -7.19 0.51
C ARG A 105 -3.41 -7.25 0.05
N ARG A 106 -2.52 -7.79 0.89
CA ARG A 106 -1.11 -7.98 0.53
C ARG A 106 -0.96 -8.88 -0.69
N LEU A 107 -1.69 -9.99 -0.72
CA LEU A 107 -1.66 -10.93 -1.84
C LEU A 107 -2.20 -10.30 -3.13
N LEU A 108 -3.33 -9.59 -3.04
CA LEU A 108 -3.94 -8.90 -4.18
C LEU A 108 -3.09 -7.76 -4.75
N VAL A 109 -2.24 -7.14 -3.92
CA VAL A 109 -1.37 -6.03 -4.34
C VAL A 109 -0.03 -6.54 -4.89
N LEU A 110 0.34 -7.80 -4.62
CA LEU A 110 1.63 -8.37 -4.99
C LEU A 110 1.96 -8.25 -6.50
N PRO A 111 1.06 -8.55 -7.44
CA PRO A 111 1.32 -8.36 -8.87
C PRO A 111 1.54 -6.90 -9.26
N PHE A 112 0.96 -5.97 -8.50
CA PHE A 112 1.00 -4.53 -8.78
C PHE A 112 2.17 -3.80 -8.12
N LYS A 113 3.10 -4.52 -7.53
CA LYS A 113 4.27 -3.92 -6.90
C LYS A 113 5.24 -3.37 -7.94
N ASN A 114 5.65 -4.22 -8.89
CA ASN A 114 6.52 -3.90 -10.03
C ASN A 114 6.23 -4.85 -11.20
N ILE A 115 6.87 -4.61 -12.34
CA ILE A 115 6.70 -5.43 -13.57
C ILE A 115 7.14 -6.87 -13.34
N ASP A 116 8.25 -7.09 -12.63
CA ASP A 116 8.80 -8.44 -12.38
C ASP A 116 7.79 -9.29 -11.60
N ASN A 117 7.20 -8.73 -10.55
CA ASN A 117 6.17 -9.42 -9.76
C ASN A 117 4.92 -9.73 -10.60
N LEU A 118 4.53 -8.84 -11.50
CA LEU A 118 3.42 -9.08 -12.43
C LEU A 118 3.72 -10.27 -13.33
N THR A 119 4.93 -10.32 -13.89
CA THR A 119 5.36 -11.40 -14.79
C THR A 119 5.39 -12.73 -14.06
N ILE A 120 6.02 -12.79 -12.88
CA ILE A 120 6.08 -14.00 -12.04
C ILE A 120 4.66 -14.47 -11.68
N PHE A 121 3.80 -13.56 -11.26
CA PHE A 121 2.41 -13.88 -10.92
C PHE A 121 1.64 -14.43 -12.14
N SER A 122 1.81 -13.83 -13.31
CA SER A 122 1.19 -14.31 -14.56
C SER A 122 1.63 -15.73 -14.92
N ILE A 123 2.93 -16.02 -14.76
CA ILE A 123 3.47 -17.37 -15.01
C ILE A 123 2.87 -18.36 -14.02
N LEU A 124 2.87 -18.05 -12.71
CA LEU A 124 2.32 -18.96 -11.68
C LEU A 124 0.83 -19.27 -11.92
N VAL A 125 0.04 -18.25 -12.22
CA VAL A 125 -1.38 -18.41 -12.51
C VAL A 125 -1.57 -19.24 -13.79
N SER A 126 -0.77 -19.02 -14.82
CA SER A 126 -0.83 -19.78 -16.07
C SER A 126 -0.51 -21.26 -15.88
N VAL A 127 0.47 -21.59 -15.03
CA VAL A 127 0.77 -22.99 -14.67
C VAL A 127 -0.44 -23.64 -14.01
N VAL A 128 -1.06 -22.98 -13.04
CA VAL A 128 -2.24 -23.51 -12.35
C VAL A 128 -3.39 -23.76 -13.33
N PHE A 129 -3.68 -22.79 -14.20
CA PHE A 129 -4.76 -22.96 -15.20
C PHE A 129 -4.43 -24.02 -16.26
N ALA A 130 -3.19 -24.16 -16.68
CA ALA A 130 -2.78 -25.21 -17.60
C ALA A 130 -2.94 -26.62 -16.97
N LEU A 131 -2.59 -26.78 -15.69
CA LEU A 131 -2.80 -28.02 -14.95
C LEU A 131 -4.29 -28.32 -14.76
N ILE A 132 -5.11 -27.35 -14.45
CA ILE A 132 -6.57 -27.49 -14.39
C ILE A 132 -7.11 -27.90 -15.77
N GLY A 133 -6.62 -27.28 -16.84
CA GLY A 133 -7.00 -27.68 -18.22
C GLY A 133 -6.69 -29.14 -18.51
N LYS A 134 -5.52 -29.63 -18.08
CA LYS A 134 -5.16 -31.06 -18.20
C LYS A 134 -6.07 -31.98 -17.38
N LEU A 135 -6.52 -31.54 -16.21
CA LEU A 135 -7.45 -32.32 -15.37
C LEU A 135 -8.85 -32.39 -16.00
N ILE A 136 -9.33 -31.30 -16.59
CA ILE A 136 -10.66 -31.26 -17.25
C ILE A 136 -10.63 -32.01 -18.57
N PHE A 137 -9.52 -31.91 -19.31
CA PHE A 137 -9.34 -32.58 -20.61
C PHE A 137 -8.17 -33.58 -20.56
N PRO A 138 -8.38 -34.79 -20.03
CA PRO A 138 -7.30 -35.79 -19.85
C PRO A 138 -6.65 -36.25 -21.17
N THR A 139 -7.33 -36.06 -22.29
CA THR A 139 -6.86 -36.41 -23.64
C THR A 139 -5.77 -35.50 -24.16
N LEU A 140 -5.57 -34.29 -23.57
CA LEU A 140 -4.52 -33.38 -23.98
C LEU A 140 -3.13 -34.01 -23.80
N THR A 141 -2.32 -33.93 -24.82
CA THR A 141 -0.90 -34.30 -24.77
C THR A 141 -0.11 -33.26 -23.99
N MET A 142 1.11 -33.59 -23.52
CA MET A 142 1.97 -32.66 -22.81
C MET A 142 2.36 -31.47 -23.69
N SER A 143 2.51 -31.65 -25.00
CA SER A 143 2.79 -30.57 -25.94
C SER A 143 1.64 -29.56 -26.03
N GLU A 144 0.40 -30.06 -26.06
CA GLU A 144 -0.80 -29.19 -26.07
C GLU A 144 -0.97 -28.44 -24.76
N VAL A 145 -0.70 -29.07 -23.63
CA VAL A 145 -0.68 -28.39 -22.32
C VAL A 145 0.38 -27.28 -22.28
N PHE A 146 1.56 -27.52 -22.86
CA PHE A 146 2.61 -26.50 -22.93
C PHE A 146 2.20 -25.32 -23.84
N ILE A 147 1.58 -25.60 -24.98
CA ILE A 147 1.04 -24.57 -25.87
C ILE A 147 -0.04 -23.75 -25.13
N LEU A 148 -0.97 -24.42 -24.45
CA LEU A 148 -1.99 -23.79 -23.63
C LEU A 148 -1.37 -22.87 -22.57
N PHE A 149 -0.34 -23.35 -21.86
CA PHE A 149 0.41 -22.55 -20.89
C PHE A 149 0.98 -21.26 -21.51
N LEU A 150 1.62 -21.35 -22.69
CA LEU A 150 2.18 -20.17 -23.37
C LEU A 150 1.10 -19.14 -23.74
N PHE A 151 -0.05 -19.60 -24.24
CA PHE A 151 -1.20 -18.74 -24.53
C PHE A 151 -1.74 -18.07 -23.26
N LEU A 152 -1.84 -18.79 -22.14
CA LEU A 152 -2.30 -18.26 -20.88
C LEU A 152 -1.33 -17.19 -20.33
N VAL A 153 -0.01 -17.42 -20.39
CA VAL A 153 0.99 -16.42 -19.97
C VAL A 153 0.81 -15.14 -20.76
N LYS A 154 0.75 -15.24 -22.10
CA LYS A 154 0.56 -14.09 -22.98
C LYS A 154 -0.77 -13.38 -22.70
N GLY A 155 -1.85 -14.13 -22.53
CA GLY A 155 -3.19 -13.62 -22.23
C GLY A 155 -3.25 -12.87 -20.89
N PHE A 156 -2.71 -13.43 -19.82
CA PHE A 156 -2.69 -12.77 -18.51
C PHE A 156 -1.83 -11.51 -18.52
N ILE A 157 -0.63 -11.54 -19.12
CA ILE A 157 0.20 -10.36 -19.27
C ILE A 157 -0.58 -9.26 -20.00
N PHE A 158 -1.23 -9.58 -21.12
CA PHE A 158 -2.03 -8.63 -21.90
C PHE A 158 -3.19 -8.04 -21.07
N ILE A 159 -3.97 -8.89 -20.38
CA ILE A 159 -5.09 -8.44 -19.53
C ILE A 159 -4.59 -7.50 -18.43
N PHE A 160 -3.49 -7.83 -17.79
CA PHE A 160 -2.93 -6.97 -16.74
C PHE A 160 -2.46 -5.62 -17.28
N PHE A 161 -1.72 -5.58 -18.40
CA PHE A 161 -1.31 -4.32 -19.02
C PHE A 161 -2.53 -3.50 -19.48
N TYR A 162 -3.52 -4.15 -20.08
CA TYR A 162 -4.74 -3.47 -20.50
C TYR A 162 -5.50 -2.87 -19.31
N THR A 163 -5.66 -3.60 -18.21
CA THR A 163 -6.28 -3.08 -16.99
C THR A 163 -5.47 -1.95 -16.35
N PHE A 164 -4.14 -2.00 -16.41
CA PHE A 164 -3.27 -0.90 -15.98
C PHE A 164 -3.52 0.37 -16.80
N PHE A 165 -3.55 0.22 -18.11
CA PHE A 165 -3.77 1.33 -19.03
C PHE A 165 -5.15 1.97 -18.81
N LEU A 166 -6.21 1.15 -18.76
CA LEU A 166 -7.58 1.64 -18.55
C LEU A 166 -7.78 2.31 -17.18
N THR A 167 -7.17 1.75 -16.13
CA THR A 167 -7.36 2.29 -14.76
C THR A 167 -6.37 3.37 -14.41
N ARG A 168 -5.44 3.74 -15.32
CA ARG A 168 -4.34 4.68 -15.08
C ARG A 168 -3.61 4.42 -13.74
N LYS A 169 -3.44 3.16 -13.40
CA LYS A 169 -2.80 2.75 -12.15
C LYS A 169 -1.32 2.51 -12.36
N ASN A 170 -0.47 3.24 -11.66
CA ASN A 170 0.97 3.01 -11.66
C ASN A 170 1.36 1.90 -10.69
N PHE A 171 2.55 1.31 -10.87
CA PHE A 171 3.12 0.37 -9.91
C PHE A 171 3.37 1.04 -8.55
N SER A 172 3.27 0.26 -7.46
CA SER A 172 3.39 0.80 -6.10
C SER A 172 4.72 1.51 -5.83
N GLU A 173 5.82 1.03 -6.41
CA GLU A 173 7.14 1.66 -6.30
C GLU A 173 7.20 2.99 -7.03
N SER A 174 6.61 3.08 -8.22
CA SER A 174 6.51 4.32 -8.99
C SER A 174 5.66 5.36 -8.25
N ILE A 175 4.56 4.94 -7.63
CA ILE A 175 3.69 5.80 -6.82
C ILE A 175 4.45 6.43 -5.66
N TRP A 176 5.29 5.67 -4.97
CA TRP A 176 6.09 6.22 -3.88
C TRP A 176 7.09 7.28 -4.33
N ASN A 177 7.76 7.05 -5.46
CA ASN A 177 8.79 7.94 -5.99
C ASN A 177 8.20 9.23 -6.60
N SER A 178 6.92 9.23 -6.96
CA SER A 178 6.23 10.38 -7.54
C SER A 178 5.76 11.31 -6.42
N LYS A 179 6.34 12.52 -6.33
CA LYS A 179 5.85 13.59 -5.45
C LYS A 179 4.51 14.17 -5.94
N TYR A 180 4.25 14.01 -7.24
CA TYR A 180 3.07 14.52 -7.92
C TYR A 180 2.39 13.36 -8.65
N ASP A 181 1.50 12.65 -7.98
CA ASP A 181 0.49 11.94 -8.73
C ASP A 181 -0.59 12.96 -9.08
N SER A 182 -0.71 13.22 -10.38
CA SER A 182 -1.82 13.96 -10.94
C SER A 182 -3.12 13.37 -10.38
N PHE A 183 -3.78 14.19 -9.58
CA PHE A 183 -5.14 13.98 -9.13
C PHE A 183 -6.10 13.98 -10.32
#